data_d496c7b90f79893aea612e30bf679f9f
#
_entry.id   d496c7b90f79893aea612e30bf679f9f
#
_cell.length_a   1.000
_cell.length_b   1.000
_cell.length_c   1.000
_cell.angle_alpha   90.00
_cell.angle_beta   90.00
_cell.angle_gamma   90.00
#
_symmetry.space_group_name_H-M   'P 1'
#
loop_
_entity.id
_entity.type
_entity.pdbx_description
1 polymer ?
#
loop_
_entity_poly.entity_id
_entity_poly.type
_entity_poly.pdbx_seq_one_letter_code
_entity_poly.pdbx_strand_id
1 'polypeptide(L)'
;YEKRPVQMSPKHKELYETMFKNMTPVEFLKITKIADWIHFKSGELITQKGHTVPTLNLIYNGTVDVKVEGKKVAQLKDGQFVGEMSFITEKAATATCVVKHDTECLVWKQEQFKDLLTRNPSLYFTIQSLLSTQVSSALVSSNT
;
A
#
# COMPACT_ATOMS: atom_id res chain seq x y z
N TYR A 1 -26.66 25.55 7.39
CA TYR A 1 -25.38 24.88 7.17
C TYR A 1 -25.62 23.54 6.49
N GLU A 2 -25.21 23.41 5.25
CA GLU A 2 -25.35 22.18 4.51
C GLU A 2 -24.06 21.36 4.56
N LYS A 3 -24.21 20.10 4.94
CA LYS A 3 -23.11 19.14 4.80
C LYS A 3 -23.04 18.74 3.34
N ARG A 4 -21.97 19.12 2.68
CA ARG A 4 -21.73 18.65 1.32
C ARG A 4 -21.33 17.18 1.36
N PRO A 5 -21.85 16.35 0.45
CA PRO A 5 -21.40 14.97 0.37
C PRO A 5 -19.89 14.94 0.05
N VAL A 6 -19.24 13.95 0.64
CA VAL A 6 -17.81 13.72 0.36
C VAL A 6 -17.67 13.31 -1.09
N GLN A 7 -16.88 14.08 -1.86
CA GLN A 7 -16.62 13.78 -3.26
C GLN A 7 -15.29 13.07 -3.41
N MET A 8 -15.31 11.97 -4.12
CA MET A 8 -14.14 11.17 -4.43
C MET A 8 -13.99 11.05 -5.94
N SER A 9 -12.74 11.01 -6.42
CA SER A 9 -12.47 10.66 -7.81
C SER A 9 -12.95 9.22 -8.08
N PRO A 10 -13.21 8.82 -9.33
CA PRO A 10 -13.61 7.44 -9.62
C PRO A 10 -12.62 6.39 -9.09
N LYS A 11 -11.33 6.64 -9.19
CA LYS A 11 -10.30 5.73 -8.68
C LYS A 11 -10.33 5.63 -7.16
N HIS A 12 -10.46 6.76 -6.47
CA HIS A 12 -10.56 6.78 -5.01
C HIS A 12 -11.83 6.07 -4.55
N LYS A 13 -12.95 6.30 -5.22
CA LYS A 13 -14.22 5.65 -4.89
C LYS A 13 -14.11 4.14 -5.02
N GLU A 14 -13.48 3.65 -6.08
CA GLU A 14 -13.26 2.22 -6.29
C GLU A 14 -12.41 1.63 -5.16
N LEU A 15 -11.31 2.28 -4.79
CA LEU A 15 -10.48 1.83 -3.68
C LEU A 15 -11.24 1.82 -2.36
N TYR A 16 -12.02 2.87 -2.10
CA TYR A 16 -12.81 2.94 -0.88
C TYR A 16 -13.79 1.77 -0.80
N GLU A 17 -14.52 1.51 -1.87
CA GLU A 17 -15.54 0.45 -1.91
C GLU A 17 -14.95 -0.95 -1.84
N THR A 18 -13.74 -1.15 -2.36
CA THR A 18 -13.11 -2.48 -2.42
C THR A 18 -12.22 -2.77 -1.21
N MET A 19 -11.56 -1.77 -0.62
CA MET A 19 -10.54 -2.00 0.40
C MET A 19 -10.73 -1.23 1.70
N PHE A 20 -11.34 -0.06 1.66
CA PHE A 20 -11.33 0.86 2.78
C PHE A 20 -12.70 1.12 3.38
N LYS A 21 -13.65 0.18 3.20
CA LYS A 21 -15.02 0.32 3.72
C LYS A 21 -15.09 0.43 5.23
N ASN A 22 -14.08 -0.09 5.94
CA ASN A 22 -14.09 -0.10 7.40
C ASN A 22 -13.74 1.24 8.03
N MET A 23 -13.36 2.22 7.21
CA MET A 23 -13.16 3.59 7.67
C MET A 23 -14.27 4.49 7.14
N THR A 24 -14.45 5.63 7.78
CA THR A 24 -15.43 6.61 7.28
C THR A 24 -14.89 7.28 6.01
N PRO A 25 -15.77 7.85 5.15
CA PRO A 25 -15.32 8.61 4.00
C PRO A 25 -14.37 9.75 4.37
N VAL A 26 -14.60 10.41 5.51
CA VAL A 26 -13.74 11.50 5.98
C VAL A 26 -12.34 10.98 6.32
N GLU A 27 -12.26 9.84 6.99
CA GLU A 27 -10.98 9.20 7.31
C GLU A 27 -10.24 8.80 6.03
N PHE A 28 -10.96 8.23 5.07
CA PHE A 28 -10.37 7.86 3.78
C PHE A 28 -9.81 9.08 3.05
N LEU A 29 -10.52 10.20 3.06
CA LEU A 29 -10.02 11.43 2.45
C LEU A 29 -8.76 11.94 3.13
N LYS A 30 -8.63 11.78 4.44
CA LYS A 30 -7.41 12.16 5.16
C LYS A 30 -6.20 11.41 4.65
N ILE A 31 -6.33 10.11 4.41
CA ILE A 31 -5.19 9.32 3.92
C ILE A 31 -4.91 9.57 2.44
N THR A 32 -5.93 9.77 1.62
CA THR A 32 -5.71 10.02 0.19
C THR A 32 -5.15 11.42 -0.09
N LYS A 33 -5.43 12.38 0.78
CA LYS A 33 -4.93 13.74 0.65
C LYS A 33 -3.40 13.80 0.71
N ILE A 34 -2.77 12.90 1.45
CA ILE A 34 -1.31 12.85 1.59
C ILE A 34 -0.66 11.81 0.67
N ALA A 35 -1.43 11.21 -0.23
CA ALA A 35 -0.95 10.20 -1.16
C ALA A 35 -0.85 10.77 -2.57
N ASP A 36 0.05 10.18 -3.35
CA ASP A 36 0.24 10.54 -4.77
C ASP A 36 -0.02 9.34 -5.65
N TRP A 37 -0.62 9.58 -6.82
CA TRP A 37 -0.70 8.58 -7.87
C TRP A 37 0.64 8.54 -8.61
N ILE A 38 1.23 7.35 -8.69
CA ILE A 38 2.51 7.17 -9.38
C ILE A 38 2.38 6.02 -10.37
N HIS A 39 2.85 6.26 -11.60
CA HIS A 39 2.95 5.24 -12.64
C HIS A 39 4.35 4.67 -12.66
N PHE A 40 4.47 3.36 -12.49
CA PHE A 40 5.72 2.65 -12.61
C PHE A 40 5.73 1.88 -13.92
N LYS A 41 6.84 1.95 -14.64
CA LYS A 41 7.02 1.21 -15.88
C LYS A 41 7.58 -0.18 -15.60
N SER A 42 7.27 -1.12 -16.48
CA SER A 42 7.85 -2.46 -16.43
C SER A 42 9.37 -2.39 -16.26
N GLY A 43 9.90 -3.15 -15.30
CA GLY A 43 11.32 -3.18 -14.98
C GLY A 43 11.76 -2.24 -13.86
N GLU A 44 10.94 -1.27 -13.47
CA GLU A 44 11.29 -0.40 -12.36
C GLU A 44 11.23 -1.12 -11.02
N LEU A 45 12.13 -0.75 -10.11
CA LEU A 45 12.14 -1.28 -8.75
C LEU A 45 11.32 -0.38 -7.84
N ILE A 46 10.40 -0.97 -7.08
CA ILE A 46 9.68 -0.25 -6.03
C ILE A 46 10.42 -0.39 -4.70
N THR A 47 10.92 -1.60 -4.40
CA THR A 47 11.80 -1.84 -3.26
C THR A 47 13.02 -2.63 -3.71
N GLN A 48 14.10 -2.53 -2.95
CA GLN A 48 15.31 -3.31 -3.18
C GLN A 48 15.75 -3.91 -1.86
N LYS A 49 15.97 -5.23 -1.86
CA LYS A 49 16.36 -5.95 -0.64
C LYS A 49 17.57 -5.30 0.03
N GLY A 50 17.48 -5.07 1.32
CA GLY A 50 18.53 -4.47 2.13
C GLY A 50 18.53 -2.94 2.13
N HIS A 51 17.71 -2.31 1.31
CA HIS A 51 17.62 -0.85 1.24
C HIS A 51 16.43 -0.32 2.05
N THR A 52 16.57 0.89 2.55
CA THR A 52 15.47 1.58 3.24
C THR A 52 14.30 1.78 2.29
N VAL A 53 13.08 1.58 2.78
CA VAL A 53 11.86 1.78 2.00
C VAL A 53 11.16 3.05 2.54
N PRO A 54 11.23 4.18 1.83
CA PRO A 54 10.63 5.42 2.34
C PRO A 54 9.14 5.56 2.06
N THR A 55 8.56 4.61 1.32
CA THR A 55 7.15 4.70 0.87
C THR A 55 6.36 3.45 1.22
N LEU A 56 5.04 3.62 1.29
CA LEU A 56 4.07 2.52 1.27
C LEU A 56 3.28 2.67 -0.01
N ASN A 57 3.20 1.60 -0.79
CA ASN A 57 2.60 1.64 -2.13
C ASN A 57 1.42 0.69 -2.19
N LEU A 58 0.27 1.19 -2.65
CA LEU A 58 -0.92 0.37 -2.88
C LEU A 58 -1.10 0.22 -4.39
N ILE A 59 -1.05 -1.01 -4.88
CA ILE A 59 -1.26 -1.28 -6.30
C ILE A 59 -2.73 -1.05 -6.63
N TYR A 60 -3.00 -0.05 -7.44
CA TYR A 60 -4.34 0.19 -7.97
C TYR A 60 -4.58 -0.70 -9.19
N ASN A 61 -3.62 -0.75 -10.11
CA ASN A 61 -3.70 -1.55 -11.33
C ASN A 61 -2.28 -1.92 -11.76
N GLY A 62 -1.98 -3.20 -11.84
CA GLY A 62 -0.70 -3.66 -12.32
C GLY A 62 -0.24 -4.97 -11.71
N THR A 63 1.02 -5.29 -11.96
CA THR A 63 1.64 -6.54 -11.52
C THR A 63 3.07 -6.28 -11.10
N VAL A 64 3.42 -6.75 -9.89
CA VAL A 64 4.75 -6.58 -9.31
C VAL A 64 5.28 -7.94 -8.87
N ASP A 65 6.47 -8.30 -9.32
CA ASP A 65 7.13 -9.53 -8.89
C ASP A 65 7.94 -9.28 -7.63
N VAL A 66 7.82 -10.18 -6.66
CA VAL A 66 8.62 -10.17 -5.43
C VAL A 66 9.74 -11.17 -5.60
N LYS A 67 10.98 -10.70 -5.48
CA LYS A 67 12.18 -11.53 -5.67
C LYS A 67 13.06 -11.52 -4.42
N VAL A 68 13.59 -12.70 -4.09
CA VAL A 68 14.59 -12.88 -3.04
C VAL A 68 15.72 -13.69 -3.64
N GLU A 69 16.95 -13.16 -3.54
CA GLU A 69 18.15 -13.78 -4.13
C GLU A 69 17.97 -14.12 -5.62
N GLY A 70 17.35 -13.20 -6.35
CA GLY A 70 17.12 -13.34 -7.79
C GLY A 70 15.97 -14.25 -8.18
N LYS A 71 15.33 -14.93 -7.24
CA LYS A 71 14.23 -15.83 -7.50
C LYS A 71 12.89 -15.17 -7.20
N LYS A 72 11.94 -15.32 -8.11
CA LYS A 72 10.58 -14.87 -7.89
C LYS A 72 9.92 -15.77 -6.85
N VAL A 73 9.51 -15.17 -5.71
CA VAL A 73 8.87 -15.90 -4.61
C VAL A 73 7.37 -15.57 -4.51
N ALA A 74 6.93 -14.46 -5.11
CA ALA A 74 5.52 -14.08 -5.08
C ALA A 74 5.25 -13.07 -6.20
N GLN A 75 3.97 -12.80 -6.42
CA GLN A 75 3.52 -11.77 -7.35
C GLN A 75 2.39 -10.98 -6.69
N LEU A 76 2.49 -9.67 -6.75
CA LEU A 76 1.50 -8.77 -6.19
C LEU A 76 0.70 -8.12 -7.30
N LYS A 77 -0.59 -7.95 -7.07
CA LYS A 77 -1.53 -7.41 -8.06
C LYS A 77 -2.42 -6.34 -7.44
N ASP A 78 -3.44 -5.92 -8.18
CA ASP A 78 -4.41 -4.90 -7.78
C ASP A 78 -4.90 -5.15 -6.35
N GLY A 79 -4.90 -4.12 -5.53
CA GLY A 79 -5.37 -4.17 -4.15
C GLY A 79 -4.34 -4.63 -3.13
N GLN A 80 -3.13 -4.96 -3.55
CA GLN A 80 -2.07 -5.37 -2.64
C GLN A 80 -1.05 -4.25 -2.42
N PHE A 81 -0.42 -4.27 -1.24
CA PHE A 81 0.58 -3.27 -0.87
C PHE A 81 1.99 -3.75 -1.21
N VAL A 82 2.85 -2.80 -1.55
CA VAL A 82 4.30 -3.01 -1.67
C VAL A 82 4.98 -2.15 -0.62
N GLY A 83 5.82 -2.77 0.20
CA GLY A 83 6.53 -2.08 1.28
C GLY A 83 5.83 -2.15 2.64
N GLU A 84 4.80 -2.99 2.79
CA GLU A 84 4.05 -3.11 4.05
C GLU A 84 4.89 -3.68 5.18
N MET A 85 5.81 -4.59 4.90
CA MET A 85 6.69 -5.14 5.94
C MET A 85 7.58 -4.06 6.53
N SER A 86 8.20 -3.22 5.69
CA SER A 86 9.01 -2.11 6.15
C SER A 86 8.18 -1.09 6.94
N PHE A 87 6.95 -0.86 6.50
CA PHE A 87 6.05 0.06 7.19
C PHE A 87 5.73 -0.43 8.61
N ILE A 88 5.51 -1.75 8.75
CA ILE A 88 5.19 -2.36 10.05
C ILE A 88 6.42 -2.48 10.94
N THR A 89 7.54 -2.96 10.39
CA THR A 89 8.74 -3.31 11.17
C THR A 89 9.75 -2.18 11.30
N GLU A 90 9.66 -1.17 10.45
CA GLU A 90 10.63 -0.07 10.35
C GLU A 90 12.03 -0.54 9.95
N LYS A 91 12.13 -1.73 9.34
CA LYS A 91 13.39 -2.30 8.86
C LYS A 91 13.51 -2.14 7.34
N ALA A 92 14.74 -2.34 6.85
CA ALA A 92 15.01 -2.36 5.41
C ALA A 92 14.18 -3.44 4.70
N ALA A 93 14.04 -3.30 3.38
CA ALA A 93 13.29 -4.25 2.58
C ALA A 93 13.89 -5.66 2.68
N THR A 94 13.02 -6.66 2.82
CA THR A 94 13.38 -8.07 2.87
C THR A 94 13.38 -8.72 1.49
N ALA A 95 12.84 -8.02 0.50
CA ALA A 95 12.74 -8.52 -0.87
C ALA A 95 12.87 -7.37 -1.87
N THR A 96 13.20 -7.72 -3.10
CA THR A 96 13.22 -6.78 -4.23
C THR A 96 11.90 -6.90 -4.97
N CYS A 97 11.17 -5.79 -5.10
CA CYS A 97 9.90 -5.76 -5.82
C CYS A 97 10.10 -5.06 -7.15
N VAL A 98 9.92 -5.81 -8.23
CA VAL A 98 10.15 -5.37 -9.61
C VAL A 98 8.82 -5.30 -10.33
N VAL A 99 8.53 -4.17 -10.96
CA VAL A 99 7.31 -4.00 -11.75
C VAL A 99 7.39 -4.91 -12.98
N LYS A 100 6.45 -5.84 -13.11
CA LYS A 100 6.39 -6.75 -14.24
C LYS A 100 5.66 -6.12 -15.43
N HIS A 101 4.49 -5.57 -15.18
CA HIS A 101 3.71 -4.83 -16.16
C HIS A 101 3.51 -3.42 -15.64
N ASP A 102 3.33 -2.46 -16.52
CA ASP A 102 3.09 -1.07 -16.14
C ASP A 102 2.03 -1.03 -15.03
N THR A 103 2.37 -0.34 -13.93
CA THR A 103 1.62 -0.38 -12.68
C THR A 103 1.32 1.02 -12.20
N GLU A 104 0.08 1.25 -11.81
CA GLU A 104 -0.31 2.49 -11.13
C GLU A 104 -0.52 2.20 -9.65
N CYS A 105 0.13 2.99 -8.80
CA CYS A 105 0.04 2.87 -7.35
C CYS A 105 -0.42 4.17 -6.72
N LEU A 106 -1.15 4.03 -5.62
CA LEU A 106 -1.35 5.12 -4.68
C LEU A 106 -0.22 5.03 -3.66
N VAL A 107 0.58 6.09 -3.53
CA VAL A 107 1.85 6.04 -2.81
C VAL A 107 1.86 7.05 -1.67
N TRP A 108 2.21 6.58 -0.48
CA TRP A 108 2.40 7.41 0.71
C TRP A 108 3.87 7.45 1.09
N LYS A 109 4.33 8.61 1.55
CA LYS A 109 5.60 8.68 2.30
C LYS A 109 5.35 8.06 3.67
N GLN A 110 6.12 7.05 4.03
CA GLN A 110 5.92 6.31 5.28
C GLN A 110 5.90 7.21 6.51
N GLU A 111 6.85 8.12 6.60
CA GLU A 111 6.97 9.05 7.72
C GLU A 111 5.71 9.92 7.87
N GLN A 112 5.23 10.48 6.77
CA GLN A 112 4.05 11.33 6.75
C GLN A 112 2.79 10.54 7.13
N PHE A 113 2.67 9.33 6.62
CA PHE A 113 1.52 8.46 6.93
C PHE A 113 1.52 8.05 8.40
N LYS A 114 2.67 7.66 8.94
CA LYS A 114 2.80 7.29 10.35
C LYS A 114 2.45 8.47 11.26
N ASP A 115 2.87 9.67 10.91
CA ASP A 115 2.53 10.88 11.66
C ASP A 115 1.01 11.11 11.68
N LEU A 116 0.35 10.95 10.54
CA LEU A 116 -1.11 11.05 10.46
C LEU A 116 -1.79 10.01 11.36
N LEU A 117 -1.33 8.76 11.31
CA LEU A 117 -1.91 7.66 12.08
C LEU A 117 -1.71 7.85 13.58
N THR A 118 -0.57 8.41 13.99
CA THR A 118 -0.30 8.71 15.41
C THR A 118 -1.34 9.66 15.98
N ARG A 119 -1.84 10.59 15.17
CA ARG A 119 -2.86 11.57 15.57
C ARG A 119 -4.29 11.08 15.42
N ASN A 120 -4.50 9.88 14.87
CA ASN A 120 -5.83 9.33 14.58
C ASN A 120 -5.89 7.86 14.98
N PRO A 121 -6.09 7.54 16.29
CA PRO A 121 -6.00 6.16 16.78
C PRO A 121 -6.94 5.16 16.10
N SER A 122 -8.18 5.54 15.79
CA SER A 122 -9.10 4.61 15.13
C SER A 122 -8.65 4.29 13.71
N LEU A 123 -8.11 5.28 13.00
CA LEU A 123 -7.56 5.10 11.68
C LEU A 123 -6.30 4.23 11.72
N TYR A 124 -5.46 4.42 12.74
CA TYR A 124 -4.30 3.58 12.97
C TYR A 124 -4.69 2.10 13.05
N PHE A 125 -5.70 1.79 13.85
CA PHE A 125 -6.19 0.42 13.99
C PHE A 125 -6.67 -0.18 12.67
N THR A 126 -7.43 0.58 11.91
CA THR A 126 -7.95 0.13 10.61
C THR A 126 -6.82 -0.18 9.64
N ILE A 127 -5.83 0.70 9.55
CA ILE A 127 -4.69 0.50 8.64
C ILE A 127 -3.82 -0.68 9.10
N GLN A 128 -3.54 -0.80 10.38
CA GLN A 128 -2.77 -1.92 10.92
C GLN A 128 -3.44 -3.26 10.62
N SER A 129 -4.75 -3.33 10.80
CA SER A 129 -5.53 -4.53 10.50
C SER A 129 -5.45 -4.90 9.02
N LEU A 130 -5.57 -3.91 8.14
CA LEU A 130 -5.50 -4.11 6.70
C LEU A 130 -4.14 -4.64 6.26
N LEU A 131 -3.06 -4.05 6.74
CA LEU A 131 -1.69 -4.47 6.40
C LEU A 131 -1.37 -5.84 6.99
N SER A 132 -1.79 -6.12 8.21
CA SER A 132 -1.57 -7.41 8.87
C SER A 132 -2.27 -8.56 8.13
N THR A 133 -3.43 -8.32 7.57
CA THR A 133 -4.15 -9.31 6.77
C THR A 133 -3.33 -9.71 5.54
N GLN A 134 -2.73 -8.77 4.84
CA GLN A 134 -1.89 -9.08 3.68
C GLN A 134 -0.64 -9.87 4.09
N VAL A 135 0.04 -9.48 5.16
CA VAL A 135 1.22 -10.20 5.66
C VAL A 135 0.87 -11.63 6.02
N SER A 136 -0.24 -11.86 6.72
CA SER A 136 -0.70 -13.21 7.07
C SER A 136 -0.98 -14.05 5.84
N SER A 137 -1.63 -13.48 4.82
CA SER A 137 -1.91 -14.17 3.55
C SER A 137 -0.61 -14.55 2.84
N ALA A 138 0.37 -13.67 2.81
CA ALA A 138 1.66 -13.93 2.19
C ALA A 138 2.41 -15.07 2.91
N LEU A 139 2.38 -15.11 4.24
CA LEU A 139 2.99 -16.18 5.01
C LEU A 139 2.33 -17.54 4.74
N VAL A 140 1.02 -17.57 4.67
CA VAL A 140 0.28 -18.79 4.34
C VAL A 140 0.65 -19.28 2.93
N SER A 141 0.69 -18.38 1.96
CA SER A 141 1.06 -18.71 0.58
C SER A 141 2.49 -19.24 0.48
N SER A 142 3.44 -18.70 1.25
CA SER A 142 4.83 -19.15 1.21
C SER A 142 5.04 -20.51 1.87
N ASN A 143 4.11 -20.97 2.69
CA ASN A 143 4.16 -22.27 3.36
C ASN A 143 3.46 -23.39 2.57
N THR A 144 2.85 -23.05 1.47
CA THR A 144 2.22 -24.03 0.58
C THR A 144 3.10 -24.25 -0.64
#